data_f46e9d93a365f43ecd07f8a0c39daf68
#
_entry.id   f46e9d93a365f43ecd07f8a0c39daf68
#
_cell.length_a   1.000
_cell.length_b   1.000
_cell.length_c   1.000
_cell.angle_alpha   90.00
_cell.angle_beta   90.00
_cell.angle_gamma   90.00
#
_symmetry.space_group_name_H-M   'P 1'
#
loop_
_entity.id
_entity.type
_entity.pdbx_description
1 polymer ?
#
loop_
_entity_poly.entity_id
_entity_poly.type
_entity_poly.pdbx_seq_one_letter_code
_entity_poly.pdbx_strand_id
1 'polypeptide(L)'
;KLDALPSEKASEVWARVAPFVAAGRPRSVLLDGRPGTGKSTIARWLVAQVGGRVLCVSASSVTRMTPESLEGLVMWLRPDVVLIDDFDRVSSHGEMLTAIERVRRAVKLFVVSTNNLKHMDAAAVRPQRFDELIPVDSLGEPFVRGYLREVWHALSEADKATVLPWPVTYLEELVERAAHVPDVVLANEVAQLQARLAEREVPEWARRLTG
;
A
#
# COMPACT_ATOMS: atom_id res chain seq x y z
N LYS A 1 15.10 -6.42 0.64
CA LYS A 1 14.91 -6.04 -0.78
C LYS A 1 13.53 -6.48 -1.24
N LEU A 2 12.50 -5.94 -0.58
CA LEU A 2 11.09 -6.15 -0.88
C LEU A 2 10.70 -5.63 -2.27
N ASP A 3 11.43 -4.65 -2.77
CA ASP A 3 11.16 -3.97 -4.04
C ASP A 3 11.42 -4.83 -5.30
N ALA A 4 11.97 -6.03 -5.12
CA ALA A 4 12.35 -6.91 -6.22
C ALA A 4 11.34 -8.02 -6.54
N LEU A 5 10.34 -8.24 -5.69
CA LEU A 5 9.32 -9.27 -5.90
C LEU A 5 7.98 -8.58 -6.23
N PRO A 6 7.55 -8.60 -7.51
CA PRO A 6 6.21 -8.13 -7.83
C PRO A 6 5.21 -9.07 -7.14
N SER A 7 4.31 -8.52 -6.34
CA SER A 7 3.11 -9.27 -5.98
C SER A 7 2.28 -9.49 -7.25
N GLU A 8 1.49 -10.56 -7.28
CA GLU A 8 0.56 -10.81 -8.38
C GLU A 8 -0.31 -9.57 -8.63
N LYS A 9 -0.76 -8.92 -7.55
CA LYS A 9 -1.54 -7.68 -7.62
C LYS A 9 -0.77 -6.52 -8.25
N ALA A 10 0.53 -6.35 -7.95
CA ALA A 10 1.36 -5.33 -8.57
C ALA A 10 1.48 -5.55 -10.09
N SER A 11 1.68 -6.80 -10.51
CA SER A 11 1.74 -7.17 -11.93
C SER A 11 0.41 -6.95 -12.65
N GLU A 12 -0.71 -7.27 -12.00
CA GLU A 12 -2.06 -7.00 -12.52
C GLU A 12 -2.28 -5.50 -12.74
N VAL A 13 -1.96 -4.67 -11.75
CA VAL A 13 -2.09 -3.21 -11.85
C VAL A 13 -1.19 -2.66 -12.96
N TRP A 14 0.05 -3.13 -13.03
CA TRP A 14 0.98 -2.70 -14.08
C TRP A 14 0.49 -3.04 -15.48
N ALA A 15 -0.06 -4.23 -15.68
CA ALA A 15 -0.61 -4.64 -16.98
C ALA A 15 -1.71 -3.69 -17.47
N ARG A 16 -2.48 -3.08 -16.57
CA ARG A 16 -3.50 -2.07 -16.91
C ARG A 16 -2.90 -0.70 -17.21
N VAL A 17 -1.82 -0.33 -16.53
CA VAL A 17 -1.22 1.02 -16.59
C VAL A 17 -0.15 1.15 -17.66
N ALA A 18 0.69 0.12 -17.84
CA ALA A 18 1.86 0.13 -18.73
C ALA A 18 1.58 0.57 -20.17
N PRO A 19 0.50 0.11 -20.85
CA PRO A 19 0.23 0.51 -22.24
C PRO A 19 0.03 2.03 -22.39
N PHE A 20 -0.56 2.66 -21.38
CA PHE A 20 -0.80 4.11 -21.40
C PHE A 20 0.47 4.89 -21.12
N VAL A 21 1.22 4.46 -20.11
CA VAL A 21 2.53 5.07 -19.78
C VAL A 21 3.48 4.98 -20.97
N ALA A 22 3.55 3.82 -21.62
CA ALA A 22 4.35 3.62 -22.83
C ALA A 22 3.91 4.52 -23.99
N ALA A 23 2.61 4.79 -24.11
CA ALA A 23 2.06 5.71 -25.10
C ALA A 23 2.17 7.20 -24.72
N GLY A 24 2.87 7.53 -23.61
CA GLY A 24 2.99 8.89 -23.11
C GLY A 24 1.68 9.47 -22.56
N ARG A 25 0.71 8.63 -22.22
CA ARG A 25 -0.58 9.04 -21.65
C ARG A 25 -0.52 8.95 -20.13
N PRO A 26 -0.73 10.05 -19.40
CA PRO A 26 -0.79 10.05 -17.95
C PRO A 26 -1.80 9.04 -17.39
N ARG A 27 -1.44 8.41 -16.27
CA ARG A 27 -2.33 7.53 -15.52
C ARG A 27 -2.30 7.85 -14.03
N SER A 28 -3.44 7.66 -13.37
CA SER A 28 -3.61 7.83 -11.94
C SER A 28 -4.22 6.56 -11.33
N VAL A 29 -3.61 6.10 -10.26
CA VAL A 29 -3.97 4.86 -9.55
C VAL A 29 -4.25 5.19 -8.10
N LEU A 30 -5.38 4.74 -7.58
CA LEU A 30 -5.70 4.74 -6.16
C LEU A 30 -5.71 3.30 -5.64
N LEU A 31 -4.82 3.03 -4.68
CA LEU A 31 -4.73 1.76 -3.97
C LEU A 31 -5.49 1.88 -2.66
N ASP A 32 -6.57 1.11 -2.49
CA ASP A 32 -7.39 1.08 -1.28
C ASP A 32 -7.25 -0.26 -0.57
N GLY A 33 -7.16 -0.25 0.76
CA GLY A 33 -7.10 -1.49 1.54
C GLY A 33 -6.62 -1.25 2.97
N ARG A 34 -6.78 -2.22 3.83
CA ARG A 34 -6.40 -2.14 5.25
C ARG A 34 -4.91 -1.82 5.42
N PRO A 35 -4.50 -1.23 6.56
CA PRO A 35 -3.09 -1.08 6.88
C PRO A 35 -2.36 -2.42 6.79
N GLY A 36 -1.16 -2.40 6.19
CA GLY A 36 -0.30 -3.59 6.11
C GLY A 36 -0.60 -4.56 4.95
N THR A 37 -1.61 -4.32 4.11
CA THR A 37 -1.92 -5.18 2.95
C THR A 37 -0.92 -5.06 1.79
N GLY A 38 0.12 -4.21 1.92
CA GLY A 38 1.16 -4.07 0.92
C GLY A 38 0.94 -2.96 -0.11
N LYS A 39 0.00 -2.04 0.10
CA LYS A 39 -0.24 -0.89 -0.80
C LYS A 39 1.03 -0.11 -1.12
N SER A 40 1.79 0.27 -0.08
CA SER A 40 3.05 1.01 -0.26
C SER A 40 4.10 0.19 -1.01
N THR A 41 4.11 -1.15 -0.84
CA THR A 41 5.00 -2.05 -1.60
C THR A 41 4.61 -2.05 -3.08
N ILE A 42 3.30 -2.20 -3.38
CA ILE A 42 2.79 -2.14 -4.75
C ILE A 42 3.10 -0.77 -5.36
N ALA A 43 2.82 0.32 -4.64
CA ALA A 43 3.06 1.68 -5.11
C ALA A 43 4.54 1.91 -5.47
N ARG A 44 5.47 1.53 -4.60
CA ARG A 44 6.92 1.65 -4.86
C ARG A 44 7.36 0.81 -6.05
N TRP A 45 6.82 -0.38 -6.18
CA TRP A 45 7.12 -1.23 -7.32
C TRP A 45 6.63 -0.60 -8.64
N LEU A 46 5.40 -0.05 -8.68
CA LEU A 46 4.87 0.67 -9.85
C LEU A 46 5.74 1.88 -10.21
N VAL A 47 6.16 2.64 -9.20
CA VAL A 47 7.08 3.78 -9.37
C VAL A 47 8.40 3.32 -10.01
N ALA A 48 8.97 2.20 -9.57
CA ALA A 48 10.20 1.65 -10.11
C ALA A 48 10.07 1.20 -11.57
N GLN A 49 8.87 0.75 -12.02
CA GLN A 49 8.62 0.38 -13.42
C GLN A 49 8.65 1.59 -14.36
N VAL A 50 8.17 2.76 -13.90
CA VAL A 50 8.17 3.99 -14.71
C VAL A 50 9.54 4.62 -14.76
N GLY A 51 10.25 4.60 -13.64
CA GLY A 51 11.55 5.27 -13.51
C GLY A 51 11.44 6.80 -13.58
N GLY A 52 12.61 7.46 -13.64
CA GLY A 52 12.69 8.92 -13.74
C GLY A 52 12.66 9.63 -12.38
N ARG A 53 12.23 10.89 -12.36
CA ARG A 53 12.13 11.70 -11.15
C ARG A 53 10.86 11.39 -10.39
N VAL A 54 10.98 11.13 -9.09
CA VAL A 54 9.85 10.75 -8.23
C VAL A 54 9.66 11.80 -7.14
N LEU A 55 8.44 12.32 -7.04
CA LEU A 55 7.98 13.07 -5.88
C LEU A 55 7.23 12.10 -4.96
N CYS A 56 7.84 11.77 -3.82
CA CYS A 56 7.22 10.91 -2.83
C CYS A 56 6.78 11.73 -1.61
N VAL A 57 5.50 11.69 -1.31
CA VAL A 57 4.89 12.33 -0.14
C VAL A 57 4.56 11.24 0.86
N SER A 58 5.31 11.20 1.96
CA SER A 58 5.10 10.21 3.03
C SER A 58 3.89 10.55 3.90
N ALA A 59 3.39 9.56 4.62
CA ALA A 59 2.30 9.70 5.60
C ALA A 59 2.52 10.83 6.63
N SER A 60 3.78 11.10 7.02
CA SER A 60 4.11 12.20 7.94
C SER A 60 4.08 13.58 7.27
N SER A 61 4.31 13.64 5.98
CA SER A 61 4.32 14.87 5.19
C SER A 61 2.93 15.24 4.67
N VAL A 62 2.11 14.23 4.36
CA VAL A 62 0.77 14.43 3.77
C VAL A 62 -0.17 15.21 4.67
N THR A 63 -0.07 15.05 5.99
CA THR A 63 -0.88 15.79 6.97
C THR A 63 -0.68 17.30 6.94
N ARG A 64 0.47 17.76 6.43
CA ARG A 64 0.85 19.18 6.32
C ARG A 64 0.78 19.69 4.88
N MET A 65 0.44 18.82 3.93
CA MET A 65 0.39 19.19 2.52
C MET A 65 -0.88 19.97 2.23
N THR A 66 -0.73 21.13 1.60
CA THR A 66 -1.85 21.89 1.06
C THR A 66 -1.97 21.66 -0.45
N PRO A 67 -3.16 21.91 -1.04
CA PRO A 67 -3.35 21.87 -2.49
C PRO A 67 -2.29 22.66 -3.27
N GLU A 68 -2.02 23.89 -2.81
CA GLU A 68 -1.07 24.81 -3.44
C GLU A 68 0.38 24.29 -3.34
N SER A 69 0.73 23.67 -2.22
CA SER A 69 2.08 23.09 -2.05
C SER A 69 2.28 21.88 -2.97
N LEU A 70 1.26 21.03 -3.16
CA LEU A 70 1.32 19.92 -4.11
C LEU A 70 1.47 20.44 -5.54
N GLU A 71 0.62 21.39 -5.95
CA GLU A 71 0.67 22.01 -7.28
C GLU A 71 2.03 22.67 -7.53
N GLY A 72 2.52 23.45 -6.56
CA GLY A 72 3.83 24.12 -6.64
C GLY A 72 5.00 23.16 -6.77
N LEU A 73 5.00 22.09 -5.97
CA LEU A 73 6.05 21.05 -6.04
C LEU A 73 6.05 20.33 -7.39
N VAL A 74 4.88 19.94 -7.91
CA VAL A 74 4.79 19.25 -9.20
C VAL A 74 5.25 20.18 -10.34
N MET A 75 4.84 21.44 -10.32
CA MET A 75 5.24 22.43 -11.35
C MET A 75 6.73 22.74 -11.32
N TRP A 76 7.31 22.83 -10.12
CA TRP A 76 8.74 23.17 -9.96
C TRP A 76 9.65 21.98 -10.22
N LEU A 77 9.36 20.81 -9.63
CA LEU A 77 10.19 19.60 -9.74
C LEU A 77 10.00 18.88 -11.07
N ARG A 78 8.83 19.03 -11.70
CA ARG A 78 8.43 18.30 -12.91
C ARG A 78 8.75 16.81 -12.79
N PRO A 79 8.19 16.11 -11.80
CA PRO A 79 8.45 14.70 -11.59
C PRO A 79 7.82 13.87 -12.72
N ASP A 80 8.41 12.72 -13.01
CA ASP A 80 7.80 11.72 -13.88
C ASP A 80 6.70 10.95 -13.15
N VAL A 81 6.87 10.77 -11.84
CA VAL A 81 5.93 10.04 -10.98
C VAL A 81 5.68 10.83 -9.69
N VAL A 82 4.42 10.84 -9.25
CA VAL A 82 4.02 11.31 -7.92
C VAL A 82 3.45 10.13 -7.14
N LEU A 83 3.93 9.93 -5.91
CA LEU A 83 3.40 8.97 -4.95
C LEU A 83 2.96 9.71 -3.68
N ILE A 84 1.70 9.57 -3.31
CA ILE A 84 1.15 10.03 -2.03
C ILE A 84 0.73 8.82 -1.22
N ASP A 85 1.39 8.58 -0.09
CA ASP A 85 1.09 7.46 0.80
C ASP A 85 0.19 7.91 1.96
N ASP A 86 -0.74 7.03 2.38
CA ASP A 86 -1.71 7.28 3.47
C ASP A 86 -2.53 8.57 3.27
N PHE A 87 -3.15 8.72 2.11
CA PHE A 87 -3.93 9.90 1.74
C PHE A 87 -5.13 10.16 2.67
N ASP A 88 -5.62 9.15 3.36
CA ASP A 88 -6.65 9.27 4.39
C ASP A 88 -6.26 10.19 5.57
N ARG A 89 -4.98 10.54 5.71
CA ARG A 89 -4.47 11.47 6.72
C ARG A 89 -4.50 12.94 6.31
N VAL A 90 -4.90 13.23 5.08
CA VAL A 90 -5.03 14.62 4.59
C VAL A 90 -6.18 15.33 5.32
N SER A 91 -5.95 16.57 5.74
CA SER A 91 -6.95 17.35 6.48
C SER A 91 -8.12 17.81 5.61
N SER A 92 -7.87 18.11 4.33
CA SER A 92 -8.85 18.65 3.37
C SER A 92 -8.92 17.80 2.11
N HIS A 93 -9.56 16.63 2.21
CA HIS A 93 -9.65 15.68 1.10
C HIS A 93 -10.20 16.28 -0.19
N GLY A 94 -11.32 17.05 -0.12
CA GLY A 94 -11.98 17.62 -1.29
C GLY A 94 -11.09 18.58 -2.08
N GLU A 95 -10.38 19.48 -1.39
CA GLU A 95 -9.47 20.45 -1.98
C GLU A 95 -8.23 19.77 -2.56
N MET A 96 -7.67 18.82 -1.82
CA MET A 96 -6.52 18.05 -2.27
C MET A 96 -6.84 17.20 -3.49
N LEU A 97 -8.03 16.59 -3.56
CA LEU A 97 -8.48 15.86 -4.74
C LEU A 97 -8.61 16.77 -5.96
N THR A 98 -9.03 18.02 -5.77
CA THR A 98 -9.07 19.02 -6.84
C THR A 98 -7.66 19.38 -7.33
N ALA A 99 -6.69 19.52 -6.44
CA ALA A 99 -5.29 19.72 -6.81
C ALA A 99 -4.73 18.50 -7.58
N ILE A 100 -5.04 17.28 -7.12
CA ILE A 100 -4.67 16.05 -7.82
C ILE A 100 -5.22 16.03 -9.26
N GLU A 101 -6.48 16.39 -9.46
CA GLU A 101 -7.08 16.47 -10.81
C GLU A 101 -6.30 17.40 -11.75
N ARG A 102 -5.79 18.50 -11.23
CA ARG A 102 -5.01 19.48 -12.01
C ARG A 102 -3.62 18.96 -12.36
N VAL A 103 -2.92 18.35 -11.39
CA VAL A 103 -1.52 17.98 -11.56
C VAL A 103 -1.30 16.57 -12.12
N ARG A 104 -2.25 15.64 -11.98
CA ARG A 104 -2.10 14.26 -12.43
C ARG A 104 -1.79 14.10 -13.92
N ARG A 105 -2.22 15.08 -14.74
CA ARG A 105 -1.95 15.08 -16.18
C ARG A 105 -0.57 15.61 -16.55
N ALA A 106 0.14 16.20 -15.58
CA ALA A 106 1.50 16.70 -15.76
C ALA A 106 2.59 15.64 -15.50
N VAL A 107 2.20 14.45 -15.05
CA VAL A 107 3.11 13.35 -14.70
C VAL A 107 2.73 12.08 -15.45
N LYS A 108 3.68 11.16 -15.64
CA LYS A 108 3.42 9.88 -16.32
C LYS A 108 2.52 8.96 -15.49
N LEU A 109 2.79 8.92 -14.18
CA LEU A 109 2.03 8.10 -13.23
C LEU A 109 1.81 8.86 -11.92
N PHE A 110 0.56 8.87 -11.47
CA PHE A 110 0.16 9.41 -10.17
C PHE A 110 -0.39 8.27 -9.32
N VAL A 111 0.25 7.94 -8.21
CA VAL A 111 -0.16 6.85 -7.32
C VAL A 111 -0.55 7.41 -5.97
N VAL A 112 -1.70 7.00 -5.49
CA VAL A 112 -2.19 7.34 -4.14
C VAL A 112 -2.51 6.05 -3.40
N SER A 113 -2.14 5.95 -2.13
CA SER A 113 -2.63 4.90 -1.25
C SER A 113 -3.56 5.47 -0.18
N THR A 114 -4.55 4.68 0.22
CA THR A 114 -5.47 5.00 1.32
C THR A 114 -5.80 3.75 2.12
N ASN A 115 -6.00 3.90 3.43
CA ASN A 115 -6.41 2.81 4.31
C ASN A 115 -7.94 2.69 4.40
N ASN A 116 -8.68 3.70 3.97
CA ASN A 116 -10.12 3.72 4.10
C ASN A 116 -10.79 4.65 3.08
N LEU A 117 -11.08 4.09 1.92
CA LEU A 117 -11.79 4.80 0.86
C LEU A 117 -13.17 5.32 1.31
N LYS A 118 -13.82 4.64 2.27
CA LYS A 118 -15.16 5.02 2.77
C LYS A 118 -15.14 6.32 3.57
N HIS A 119 -14.00 6.67 4.16
CA HIS A 119 -13.82 7.96 4.86
C HIS A 119 -13.40 9.08 3.91
N MET A 120 -12.97 8.73 2.70
CA MET A 120 -12.78 9.74 1.67
C MET A 120 -14.16 10.18 1.16
N ASP A 121 -14.34 11.47 1.02
CA ASP A 121 -15.56 12.05 0.45
C ASP A 121 -15.98 11.25 -0.80
N ALA A 122 -17.29 11.01 -0.98
CA ALA A 122 -17.84 10.37 -2.18
C ALA A 122 -17.32 11.00 -3.49
N ALA A 123 -16.81 12.22 -3.38
CA ALA A 123 -16.07 12.90 -4.43
C ALA A 123 -14.77 12.18 -4.86
N ALA A 124 -14.12 11.40 -4.00
CA ALA A 124 -12.88 10.69 -4.34
C ALA A 124 -13.10 9.55 -5.36
N VAL A 125 -14.27 8.93 -5.29
CA VAL A 125 -14.69 7.81 -6.15
C VAL A 125 -15.36 8.26 -7.46
N ARG A 126 -15.49 9.58 -7.68
CA ARG A 126 -16.07 10.07 -8.95
C ARG A 126 -15.20 9.61 -10.13
N PRO A 127 -15.84 9.12 -11.21
CA PRO A 127 -15.15 8.87 -12.48
C PRO A 127 -14.33 10.12 -12.86
N GLN A 128 -13.11 9.92 -13.37
CA GLN A 128 -12.17 10.96 -13.80
C GLN A 128 -11.18 11.50 -12.75
N ARG A 129 -11.30 11.17 -11.45
CA ARG A 129 -10.27 11.52 -10.46
C ARG A 129 -9.10 10.55 -10.47
N PHE A 130 -9.42 9.27 -10.46
CA PHE A 130 -8.44 8.21 -10.67
C PHE A 130 -8.87 7.36 -11.85
N ASP A 131 -7.90 6.99 -12.68
CA ASP A 131 -8.15 6.13 -13.84
C ASP A 131 -8.34 4.68 -13.41
N GLU A 132 -7.64 4.27 -12.32
CA GLU A 132 -7.73 2.94 -11.74
C GLU A 132 -7.99 3.03 -10.23
N LEU A 133 -9.01 2.31 -9.76
CA LEU A 133 -9.33 2.10 -8.36
C LEU A 133 -9.06 0.62 -8.04
N ILE A 134 -8.04 0.36 -7.23
CA ILE A 134 -7.52 -0.98 -7.00
C ILE A 134 -7.69 -1.36 -5.53
N PRO A 135 -8.58 -2.31 -5.21
CA PRO A 135 -8.63 -2.88 -3.87
C PRO A 135 -7.40 -3.77 -3.64
N VAL A 136 -6.76 -3.59 -2.49
CA VAL A 136 -5.60 -4.36 -2.06
C VAL A 136 -5.93 -5.04 -0.75
N ASP A 137 -6.41 -6.28 -0.83
CA ASP A 137 -6.79 -7.08 0.34
C ASP A 137 -5.61 -7.86 0.92
N SER A 138 -4.71 -8.34 0.05
CA SER A 138 -3.49 -9.04 0.41
C SER A 138 -2.45 -8.95 -0.72
N LEU A 139 -1.23 -9.36 -0.42
CA LEU A 139 -0.14 -9.44 -1.42
C LEU A 139 -0.20 -10.72 -2.27
N GLY A 140 -1.06 -11.66 -1.90
CA GLY A 140 -1.20 -12.96 -2.56
C GLY A 140 -0.18 -14.00 -2.09
N GLU A 141 -0.53 -15.28 -2.26
CA GLU A 141 0.30 -16.41 -1.83
C GLU A 141 1.71 -16.40 -2.46
N PRO A 142 1.90 -16.16 -3.76
CA PRO A 142 3.22 -16.16 -4.36
C PRO A 142 4.19 -15.19 -3.69
N PHE A 143 3.69 -14.01 -3.29
CA PHE A 143 4.50 -13.02 -2.57
C PHE A 143 4.82 -13.50 -1.15
N VAL A 144 3.81 -13.94 -0.38
CA VAL A 144 3.98 -14.41 1.00
C VAL A 144 4.95 -15.59 1.04
N ARG A 145 4.77 -16.56 0.16
CA ARG A 145 5.65 -17.71 0.00
C ARG A 145 7.08 -17.30 -0.33
N GLY A 146 7.26 -16.42 -1.31
CA GLY A 146 8.59 -15.92 -1.71
C GLY A 146 9.26 -15.10 -0.61
N TYR A 147 8.47 -14.42 0.23
CA TYR A 147 8.95 -13.64 1.37
C TYR A 147 9.39 -14.55 2.55
N LEU A 148 8.55 -15.49 2.92
CA LEU A 148 8.80 -16.42 4.03
C LEU A 148 9.88 -17.48 3.71
N ARG A 149 10.08 -17.81 2.42
CA ARG A 149 11.09 -18.76 1.96
C ARG A 149 11.06 -20.09 2.73
N GLU A 150 12.16 -20.42 3.45
CA GLU A 150 12.28 -21.64 4.23
C GLU A 150 11.22 -21.77 5.33
N VAL A 151 10.84 -20.65 5.94
CA VAL A 151 9.77 -20.62 6.95
C VAL A 151 8.45 -21.11 6.36
N TRP A 152 8.12 -20.74 5.10
CA TRP A 152 6.92 -21.22 4.43
C TRP A 152 6.84 -22.75 4.34
N HIS A 153 7.96 -23.40 4.06
CA HIS A 153 8.02 -24.86 3.93
C HIS A 153 7.86 -25.58 5.26
N ALA A 154 8.21 -24.94 6.36
CA ALA A 154 8.08 -25.46 7.71
C ALA A 154 6.69 -25.24 8.33
N LEU A 155 5.84 -24.37 7.74
CA LEU A 155 4.48 -24.12 8.22
C LEU A 155 3.53 -25.25 7.85
N SER A 156 2.59 -25.55 8.74
CA SER A 156 1.42 -26.40 8.42
C SER A 156 0.49 -25.71 7.42
N GLU A 157 -0.39 -26.45 6.75
CA GLU A 157 -1.36 -25.84 5.83
C GLU A 157 -2.33 -24.89 6.54
N ALA A 158 -2.67 -25.15 7.81
CA ALA A 158 -3.48 -24.27 8.62
C ALA A 158 -2.75 -22.95 8.92
N ASP A 159 -1.45 -23.01 9.27
CA ASP A 159 -0.64 -21.83 9.52
C ASP A 159 -0.40 -21.04 8.24
N LYS A 160 -0.18 -21.69 7.10
CA LYS A 160 -0.09 -21.03 5.79
C LYS A 160 -1.34 -20.21 5.49
N ALA A 161 -2.53 -20.79 5.68
CA ALA A 161 -3.79 -20.09 5.51
C ALA A 161 -3.92 -18.89 6.46
N THR A 162 -3.41 -19.02 7.68
CA THR A 162 -3.43 -17.96 8.70
C THR A 162 -2.51 -16.78 8.33
N VAL A 163 -1.31 -17.05 7.80
CA VAL A 163 -0.32 -15.99 7.50
C VAL A 163 -0.56 -15.28 6.16
N LEU A 164 -1.34 -15.87 5.26
CA LEU A 164 -1.61 -15.30 3.93
C LEU A 164 -2.18 -13.87 3.96
N PRO A 165 -3.17 -13.52 4.81
CA PRO A 165 -3.70 -12.17 4.90
C PRO A 165 -2.86 -11.22 5.78
N TRP A 166 -1.73 -11.68 6.31
CA TRP A 166 -0.97 -10.89 7.26
C TRP A 166 -0.31 -9.66 6.62
N PRO A 167 -0.23 -8.56 7.39
CA PRO A 167 0.63 -7.42 7.06
C PRO A 167 2.09 -7.85 6.89
N VAL A 168 2.81 -7.22 5.96
CA VAL A 168 4.24 -7.51 5.72
C VAL A 168 5.07 -7.43 7.00
N THR A 169 4.78 -6.48 7.89
CA THR A 169 5.47 -6.32 9.17
C THR A 169 5.33 -7.54 10.09
N TYR A 170 4.23 -8.29 10.00
CA TYR A 170 4.04 -9.53 10.77
C TYR A 170 4.74 -10.71 10.11
N LEU A 171 4.81 -10.74 8.78
CA LEU A 171 5.62 -11.72 8.06
C LEU A 171 7.10 -11.53 8.36
N GLU A 172 7.55 -10.28 8.43
CA GLU A 172 8.92 -9.90 8.79
C GLU A 172 9.28 -10.36 10.20
N GLU A 173 8.41 -10.08 11.17
CA GLU A 173 8.56 -10.53 12.56
C GLU A 173 8.61 -12.07 12.66
N LEU A 174 7.77 -12.80 11.87
CA LEU A 174 7.80 -14.25 11.85
C LEU A 174 9.14 -14.80 11.35
N VAL A 175 9.67 -14.21 10.26
CA VAL A 175 10.98 -14.59 9.71
C VAL A 175 12.09 -14.32 10.72
N GLU A 176 12.07 -13.16 11.38
CA GLU A 176 13.07 -12.83 12.39
C GLU A 176 13.04 -13.80 13.57
N ARG A 177 11.85 -14.12 14.08
CA ARG A 177 11.71 -15.09 15.15
C ARG A 177 12.20 -16.48 14.75
N ALA A 178 11.80 -16.95 13.58
CA ALA A 178 12.22 -18.24 13.07
C ALA A 178 13.75 -18.35 12.90
N ALA A 179 14.44 -17.24 12.62
CA ALA A 179 15.89 -17.21 12.45
C ALA A 179 16.68 -17.19 13.77
N HIS A 180 16.08 -16.70 14.86
CA HIS A 180 16.81 -16.42 16.11
C HIS A 180 16.41 -17.31 17.30
N VAL A 181 15.36 -18.10 17.18
CA VAL A 181 14.88 -18.98 18.25
C VAL A 181 15.06 -20.42 17.80
N PRO A 182 16.09 -21.14 18.33
CA PRO A 182 16.28 -22.56 18.07
C PRO A 182 15.06 -23.36 18.55
N ASP A 183 14.68 -24.41 17.83
CA ASP A 183 13.57 -25.30 18.16
C ASP A 183 12.20 -24.59 18.28
N VAL A 184 12.01 -23.53 17.55
CA VAL A 184 10.73 -22.81 17.50
C VAL A 184 9.65 -23.76 16.99
N VAL A 185 8.63 -23.94 17.81
CA VAL A 185 7.35 -24.44 17.33
C VAL A 185 6.69 -23.30 16.58
N LEU A 186 6.93 -23.21 15.27
CA LEU A 186 6.41 -22.12 14.42
C LEU A 186 4.90 -21.89 14.61
N ALA A 187 4.15 -22.95 14.86
CA ALA A 187 2.72 -22.85 15.17
C ALA A 187 2.44 -21.95 16.38
N ASN A 188 3.28 -21.99 17.43
CA ASN A 188 3.11 -21.11 18.59
C ASN A 188 3.40 -19.65 18.24
N GLU A 189 4.42 -19.40 17.41
CA GLU A 189 4.74 -18.04 16.96
C GLU A 189 3.65 -17.48 16.06
N VAL A 190 3.11 -18.30 15.15
CA VAL A 190 1.95 -17.92 14.31
C VAL A 190 0.75 -17.57 15.19
N ALA A 191 0.43 -18.41 16.19
CA ALA A 191 -0.70 -18.16 17.10
C ALA A 191 -0.51 -16.88 17.92
N GLN A 192 0.69 -16.63 18.44
CA GLN A 192 0.99 -15.40 19.20
C GLN A 192 0.88 -14.14 18.33
N LEU A 193 1.43 -14.17 17.13
CA LEU A 193 1.38 -13.05 16.21
C LEU A 193 -0.05 -12.79 15.71
N GLN A 194 -0.82 -13.85 15.46
CA GLN A 194 -2.23 -13.73 15.11
C GLN A 194 -3.06 -13.09 16.24
N ALA A 195 -2.83 -13.48 17.50
CA ALA A 195 -3.50 -12.88 18.64
C ALA A 195 -3.18 -11.38 18.74
N ARG A 196 -1.91 -11.00 18.60
CA ARG A 196 -1.48 -9.58 18.59
C ARG A 196 -2.10 -8.78 17.44
N LEU A 197 -2.28 -9.39 16.27
CA LEU A 197 -2.92 -8.76 15.13
C LEU A 197 -4.40 -8.52 15.41
N ALA A 198 -5.09 -9.51 15.95
CA ALA A 198 -6.50 -9.42 16.32
C ALA A 198 -6.75 -8.33 17.38
N GLU A 199 -5.87 -8.20 18.39
CA GLU A 199 -5.95 -7.13 19.39
C GLU A 199 -5.81 -5.72 18.78
N ARG A 200 -5.01 -5.56 17.72
CA ARG A 200 -4.85 -4.28 17.02
C ARG A 200 -6.04 -3.92 16.14
N GLU A 201 -6.75 -4.91 15.62
CA GLU A 201 -7.94 -4.71 14.81
C GLU A 201 -9.18 -4.32 15.62
N VAL A 202 -9.15 -4.49 16.95
CA VAL A 202 -10.24 -4.03 17.83
C VAL A 202 -10.26 -2.50 17.90
N PRO A 203 -11.35 -1.83 17.49
CA PRO A 203 -11.45 -0.38 17.56
C PRO A 203 -11.28 0.13 19.01
N GLU A 204 -10.67 1.29 19.18
CA GLU A 204 -10.35 1.85 20.50
C GLU A 204 -11.60 2.03 21.40
N TRP A 205 -12.76 2.33 20.78
CA TRP A 205 -14.04 2.40 21.52
C TRP A 205 -14.48 1.05 22.08
N ALA A 206 -14.20 -0.06 21.39
CA ALA A 206 -14.57 -1.39 21.86
C ALA A 206 -13.64 -1.87 23.00
N ARG A 207 -12.38 -1.44 23.02
CA ARG A 207 -11.45 -1.73 24.14
C ARG A 207 -11.88 -1.07 25.44
N ARG A 208 -12.57 0.07 25.38
CA ARG A 208 -13.09 0.77 26.57
C ARG A 208 -14.32 0.11 27.19
N LEU A 209 -14.96 -0.84 26.49
CA LEU A 209 -16.14 -1.57 27.00
C LEU A 209 -15.76 -2.88 27.70
N THR A 210 -14.52 -3.34 27.60
CA THR A 210 -14.03 -4.62 28.16
C THR A 210 -13.03 -4.43 29.31
N GLY A 211 -12.71 -3.22 29.72
CA GLY A 211 -11.95 -2.84 30.93
C GLY A 211 -12.83 -2.11 31.90
#